data_e62c74384d550fa5288b948004c7bf72
#
_entry.id   e62c74384d550fa5288b948004c7bf72
#
_cell.length_a   1.000
_cell.length_b   1.000
_cell.length_c   1.000
_cell.angle_alpha   90.00
_cell.angle_beta   90.00
_cell.angle_gamma   90.00
#
_symmetry.space_group_name_H-M   'P 1'
#
loop_
_entity.id
_entity.type
_entity.pdbx_description
1 polymer ?
#
loop_
_entity_poly.entity_id
_entity_poly.type
_entity_poly.pdbx_seq_one_letter_code
_entity_poly.pdbx_strand_id
1 'polypeptide(L)'
;MNSFNNTFPMISGPSFARKAVLATALSLTLGAPAFAQTTATTTATFEVTAINEISLSGTAPVLTINAAVAGVAPTPTTASQTYAVTTNETAKISAALDAAMPDGLTLTAAMAAPTGATSLSAVALTTTGQDLVTGISKLNEAGLALTYGLAATSAAGVVGSSNRVITYTITAI
;
A
#
# COMPACT_ATOMS: atom_id res chain seq x y z
N MET A 1 5.99 17.32 -44.71
CA MET A 1 6.99 18.39 -44.79
C MET A 1 6.51 19.55 -43.92
N ASN A 2 6.82 19.58 -42.64
CA ASN A 2 6.60 20.73 -41.76
C ASN A 2 7.83 20.87 -40.87
N SER A 3 8.59 21.92 -41.17
CA SER A 3 9.78 22.34 -40.45
C SER A 3 9.38 23.15 -39.22
N PHE A 4 9.70 22.67 -38.03
CA PHE A 4 9.56 23.46 -36.79
C PHE A 4 10.87 24.21 -36.53
N ASN A 5 10.82 25.51 -36.73
CA ASN A 5 11.90 26.45 -36.46
C ASN A 5 11.83 26.78 -34.94
N ASN A 6 12.79 26.31 -34.16
CA ASN A 6 12.88 26.60 -32.73
C ASN A 6 13.90 27.74 -32.52
N THR A 7 13.40 28.96 -32.40
CA THR A 7 14.22 30.15 -32.16
C THR A 7 14.26 30.42 -30.64
N PHE A 8 15.41 30.21 -30.01
CA PHE A 8 15.64 30.62 -28.62
C PHE A 8 16.06 32.10 -28.57
N PRO A 9 15.49 32.93 -27.69
CA PRO A 9 15.95 34.31 -27.50
C PRO A 9 17.27 34.32 -26.69
N MET A 10 18.29 34.98 -27.27
CA MET A 10 19.51 35.33 -26.53
C MET A 10 19.24 36.45 -25.54
N ILE A 11 19.54 36.19 -24.25
CA ILE A 11 19.55 37.22 -23.22
C ILE A 11 20.92 37.88 -23.23
N SER A 12 20.97 39.16 -23.66
CA SER A 12 22.16 40.01 -23.61
C SER A 12 22.41 40.48 -22.16
N GLY A 13 23.54 40.08 -21.58
CA GLY A 13 24.01 40.57 -20.26
C GLY A 13 24.62 41.95 -20.38
N PRO A 14 24.63 42.76 -19.29
CA PRO A 14 25.12 44.15 -19.31
C PRO A 14 26.64 44.21 -19.40
N SER A 15 27.08 45.10 -20.33
CA SER A 15 28.47 45.51 -20.56
C SER A 15 28.99 46.34 -19.39
N PHE A 16 29.99 45.84 -18.65
CA PHE A 16 30.70 46.64 -17.65
C PHE A 16 31.92 47.33 -18.30
N ALA A 17 31.86 48.65 -18.36
CA ALA A 17 32.94 49.51 -18.82
C ALA A 17 34.19 49.40 -17.94
N ARG A 18 35.31 49.02 -18.56
CA ARG A 18 36.64 49.03 -17.92
C ARG A 18 37.15 50.45 -17.76
N LYS A 19 37.33 50.93 -16.51
CA LYS A 19 38.22 52.05 -16.23
C LYS A 19 39.56 51.49 -15.77
N ALA A 20 40.57 51.73 -16.61
CA ALA A 20 41.97 51.44 -16.27
C ALA A 20 42.48 52.49 -15.28
N VAL A 21 42.95 52.08 -14.12
CA VAL A 21 43.79 52.90 -13.26
C VAL A 21 45.14 52.21 -13.14
N LEU A 22 46.17 52.89 -13.66
CA LEU A 22 47.57 52.49 -13.61
C LEU A 22 48.11 52.90 -12.23
N ALA A 23 48.46 51.96 -11.38
CA ALA A 23 49.24 52.21 -10.19
C ALA A 23 50.34 51.16 -10.06
N THR A 24 51.57 51.54 -10.31
CA THR A 24 52.80 50.77 -10.15
C THR A 24 53.16 50.69 -8.66
N ALA A 25 53.10 49.50 -8.07
CA ALA A 25 53.81 49.23 -6.79
C ALA A 25 54.36 47.80 -6.88
N LEU A 26 55.64 47.65 -7.03
CA LEU A 26 56.41 46.44 -7.00
C LEU A 26 56.62 46.02 -5.56
N SER A 27 55.77 45.11 -5.05
CA SER A 27 56.02 44.41 -3.80
C SER A 27 55.96 42.90 -4.08
N LEU A 28 57.14 42.29 -4.07
CA LEU A 28 57.31 40.84 -4.21
C LEU A 28 56.94 40.18 -2.88
N THR A 29 55.68 39.91 -2.70
CA THR A 29 55.20 38.99 -1.63
C THR A 29 55.08 37.62 -2.21
N LEU A 30 55.91 36.68 -1.76
CA LEU A 30 55.65 35.23 -1.98
C LEU A 30 54.33 34.90 -1.25
N GLY A 31 53.22 35.09 -1.94
CA GLY A 31 51.92 34.58 -1.48
C GLY A 31 51.90 33.08 -1.57
N ALA A 32 51.83 32.37 -0.45
CA ALA A 32 51.48 30.96 -0.46
C ALA A 32 50.19 30.75 -1.29
N PRO A 33 50.09 29.70 -2.10
CA PRO A 33 48.86 29.46 -2.86
C PRO A 33 47.71 29.24 -1.84
N ALA A 34 46.83 30.22 -1.76
CA ALA A 34 45.58 30.01 -1.05
C ALA A 34 44.79 28.98 -1.90
N PHE A 35 44.79 27.73 -1.46
CA PHE A 35 43.86 26.74 -2.02
C PHE A 35 42.44 27.21 -1.72
N ALA A 36 41.82 27.82 -2.70
CA ALA A 36 40.41 28.16 -2.59
C ALA A 36 39.63 26.86 -2.42
N GLN A 37 39.10 26.63 -1.24
CA GLN A 37 38.24 25.50 -0.95
C GLN A 37 36.92 25.72 -1.71
N THR A 38 36.71 24.99 -2.79
CA THR A 38 35.53 25.11 -3.66
C THR A 38 34.41 24.16 -3.23
N THR A 39 34.18 24.05 -1.94
CA THR A 39 33.06 23.26 -1.41
C THR A 39 31.83 24.15 -1.23
N ALA A 40 30.72 23.69 -1.76
CA ALA A 40 29.40 24.26 -1.52
C ALA A 40 28.56 23.23 -0.74
N THR A 41 27.81 23.69 0.25
CA THR A 41 26.90 22.85 1.03
C THR A 41 25.47 23.36 0.87
N THR A 42 24.53 22.41 0.85
CA THR A 42 23.10 22.70 0.93
C THR A 42 22.47 21.81 1.98
N THR A 43 21.39 22.28 2.58
CA THR A 43 20.60 21.47 3.52
C THR A 43 19.39 20.92 2.78
N ALA A 44 19.20 19.59 2.83
CA ALA A 44 18.00 18.92 2.38
C ALA A 44 17.19 18.52 3.60
N THR A 45 15.91 18.89 3.63
CA THR A 45 14.95 18.42 4.64
C THR A 45 14.13 17.28 4.05
N PHE A 46 13.97 16.20 4.80
CA PHE A 46 13.17 15.04 4.40
C PHE A 46 12.35 14.52 5.58
N GLU A 47 11.20 13.90 5.26
CA GLU A 47 10.27 13.33 6.24
C GLU A 47 9.65 12.08 5.64
N VAL A 48 9.35 11.07 6.47
CA VAL A 48 8.55 9.90 6.14
C VAL A 48 7.43 9.81 7.17
N THR A 49 6.19 9.94 6.71
CA THR A 49 5.00 9.80 7.55
C THR A 49 4.59 8.33 7.68
N ALA A 50 3.63 8.04 8.57
CA ALA A 50 3.02 6.72 8.71
C ALA A 50 2.35 6.27 7.41
N ILE A 51 2.62 5.03 7.01
CA ILE A 51 2.08 4.40 5.80
C ILE A 51 1.45 3.07 6.22
N ASN A 52 0.15 2.90 5.97
CA ASN A 52 -0.60 1.68 6.21
C ASN A 52 -1.59 1.50 5.07
N GLU A 53 -1.24 0.68 4.09
CA GLU A 53 -2.01 0.47 2.86
C GLU A 53 -2.35 -1.00 2.67
N ILE A 54 -3.59 -1.28 2.29
CA ILE A 54 -4.06 -2.61 1.90
C ILE A 54 -4.84 -2.51 0.59
N SER A 55 -4.64 -3.45 -0.31
CA SER A 55 -5.41 -3.57 -1.54
C SER A 55 -5.79 -5.01 -1.82
N LEU A 56 -6.91 -5.21 -2.48
CA LEU A 56 -7.38 -6.50 -2.96
C LEU A 56 -7.23 -6.57 -4.48
N SER A 57 -6.90 -7.77 -4.99
CA SER A 57 -6.76 -8.03 -6.42
C SER A 57 -7.51 -9.31 -6.81
N GLY A 58 -7.97 -9.35 -8.06
CA GLY A 58 -8.75 -10.47 -8.59
C GLY A 58 -10.25 -10.20 -8.62
N THR A 59 -11.01 -11.20 -9.05
CA THR A 59 -12.46 -11.11 -9.14
C THR A 59 -13.10 -11.25 -7.76
N ALA A 60 -14.16 -10.48 -7.49
CA ALA A 60 -14.94 -10.62 -6.27
C ALA A 60 -15.43 -12.06 -6.10
N PRO A 61 -15.37 -12.64 -4.87
CA PRO A 61 -15.73 -14.03 -4.65
C PRO A 61 -17.23 -14.26 -4.90
N VAL A 62 -17.55 -15.33 -5.62
CA VAL A 62 -18.91 -15.84 -5.78
C VAL A 62 -18.97 -17.20 -5.07
N LEU A 63 -19.82 -17.30 -4.06
CA LEU A 63 -19.93 -18.48 -3.20
C LEU A 63 -21.36 -19.03 -3.30
N THR A 64 -21.51 -20.24 -3.84
CA THR A 64 -22.80 -20.89 -3.99
C THR A 64 -22.76 -22.27 -3.36
N ILE A 65 -23.66 -22.55 -2.43
CA ILE A 65 -23.88 -23.87 -1.85
C ILE A 65 -25.05 -24.50 -2.60
N ASN A 66 -24.79 -25.58 -3.33
CA ASN A 66 -25.78 -26.29 -4.18
C ASN A 66 -25.72 -27.82 -4.03
N ALA A 67 -24.96 -28.33 -3.07
CA ALA A 67 -24.77 -29.76 -2.87
C ALA A 67 -24.88 -30.12 -1.38
N ALA A 68 -25.36 -31.32 -1.13
CA ALA A 68 -25.37 -31.98 0.17
C ALA A 68 -25.38 -33.49 0.00
N VAL A 69 -24.94 -34.20 1.03
CA VAL A 69 -25.13 -35.64 1.18
C VAL A 69 -26.29 -35.87 2.16
N ALA A 70 -27.17 -36.83 1.85
CA ALA A 70 -28.30 -37.12 2.73
C ALA A 70 -27.83 -37.45 4.17
N GLY A 71 -28.43 -36.80 5.15
CA GLY A 71 -28.08 -36.94 6.56
C GLY A 71 -26.88 -36.06 7.03
N VAL A 72 -26.31 -35.26 6.12
CA VAL A 72 -25.17 -34.36 6.41
C VAL A 72 -25.56 -32.91 6.08
N ALA A 73 -24.93 -31.96 6.74
CA ALA A 73 -25.08 -30.52 6.43
C ALA A 73 -24.70 -30.22 4.95
N PRO A 74 -25.24 -29.14 4.36
CA PRO A 74 -24.84 -28.70 3.03
C PRO A 74 -23.31 -28.56 2.88
N THR A 75 -22.79 -28.94 1.70
CA THR A 75 -21.36 -28.92 1.44
C THR A 75 -20.84 -27.48 1.38
N PRO A 76 -19.88 -27.09 2.23
CA PRO A 76 -19.30 -25.75 2.18
C PRO A 76 -18.61 -25.47 0.84
N THR A 77 -18.57 -24.21 0.44
CA THR A 77 -17.87 -23.76 -0.76
C THR A 77 -16.81 -22.73 -0.42
N THR A 78 -15.78 -22.61 -1.25
CA THR A 78 -14.70 -21.64 -1.09
C THR A 78 -14.43 -20.85 -2.37
N ALA A 79 -13.90 -19.65 -2.22
CA ALA A 79 -13.40 -18.83 -3.31
C ALA A 79 -12.14 -18.08 -2.84
N SER A 80 -11.28 -17.69 -3.78
CA SER A 80 -10.02 -17.04 -3.44
C SER A 80 -9.81 -15.76 -4.21
N GLN A 81 -9.16 -14.81 -3.56
CA GLN A 81 -8.58 -13.59 -4.11
C GLN A 81 -7.13 -13.48 -3.65
N THR A 82 -6.46 -12.41 -4.05
CA THR A 82 -5.17 -12.02 -3.48
C THR A 82 -5.25 -10.63 -2.89
N TYR A 83 -4.33 -10.34 -2.00
CA TYR A 83 -4.16 -9.01 -1.42
C TYR A 83 -2.70 -8.58 -1.42
N ALA A 84 -2.49 -7.28 -1.25
CA ALA A 84 -1.19 -6.67 -1.05
C ALA A 84 -1.25 -5.74 0.16
N VAL A 85 -0.12 -5.62 0.85
CA VAL A 85 0.02 -4.79 2.04
C VAL A 85 1.33 -4.04 2.01
N THR A 86 1.31 -2.77 2.42
CA THR A 86 2.50 -1.95 2.65
C THR A 86 2.33 -1.22 3.97
N THR A 87 3.31 -1.36 4.87
CA THR A 87 3.34 -0.62 6.13
C THR A 87 4.78 -0.30 6.55
N ASN A 88 4.99 0.88 7.11
CA ASN A 88 6.24 1.27 7.77
C ASN A 88 6.14 1.25 9.30
N GLU A 89 5.04 0.74 9.84
CA GLU A 89 4.76 0.59 11.27
C GLU A 89 4.51 -0.88 11.64
N THR A 90 4.21 -1.14 12.92
CA THR A 90 3.62 -2.40 13.35
C THR A 90 2.11 -2.30 13.23
N ALA A 91 1.48 -3.26 12.56
CA ALA A 91 0.08 -3.20 12.20
C ALA A 91 -0.62 -4.57 12.29
N LYS A 92 -1.95 -4.53 12.24
CA LYS A 92 -2.82 -5.70 12.07
C LYS A 92 -3.85 -5.43 10.97
N ILE A 93 -4.40 -6.50 10.39
CA ILE A 93 -5.52 -6.44 9.46
C ILE A 93 -6.74 -7.08 10.11
N SER A 94 -7.85 -6.35 10.09
CA SER A 94 -9.16 -6.84 10.51
C SER A 94 -10.17 -6.73 9.37
N ALA A 95 -11.27 -7.51 9.48
CA ALA A 95 -12.38 -7.43 8.54
C ALA A 95 -13.73 -7.40 9.25
N ALA A 96 -14.69 -6.67 8.68
CA ALA A 96 -16.07 -6.57 9.14
C ALA A 96 -17.06 -6.65 7.97
N LEU A 97 -18.26 -7.16 8.23
CA LEU A 97 -19.39 -7.14 7.30
C LEU A 97 -20.21 -5.86 7.49
N ASP A 98 -20.82 -5.39 6.41
CA ASP A 98 -21.80 -4.30 6.42
C ASP A 98 -23.11 -4.70 7.14
N ALA A 99 -23.48 -5.96 7.09
CA ALA A 99 -24.66 -6.52 7.77
C ALA A 99 -24.42 -7.99 8.16
N ALA A 100 -25.18 -8.47 9.17
CA ALA A 100 -25.12 -9.85 9.61
C ALA A 100 -25.45 -10.83 8.48
N MET A 101 -24.84 -12.01 8.52
CA MET A 101 -25.23 -13.11 7.66
C MET A 101 -26.65 -13.58 8.01
N PRO A 102 -27.42 -14.08 7.04
CA PRO A 102 -28.69 -14.78 7.32
C PRO A 102 -28.48 -15.95 8.30
N ASP A 103 -29.49 -16.24 9.08
CA ASP A 103 -29.47 -17.35 10.04
C ASP A 103 -29.06 -18.67 9.37
N GLY A 104 -28.21 -19.43 10.03
CA GLY A 104 -27.69 -20.68 9.52
C GLY A 104 -26.62 -20.59 8.44
N LEU A 105 -26.23 -19.38 7.98
CA LEU A 105 -25.09 -19.15 7.11
C LEU A 105 -23.90 -18.58 7.89
N THR A 106 -22.72 -19.08 7.58
CA THR A 106 -21.46 -18.55 8.12
C THR A 106 -20.51 -18.24 6.97
N LEU A 107 -20.07 -16.98 6.88
CA LEU A 107 -19.02 -16.52 5.98
C LEU A 107 -17.71 -16.42 6.77
N THR A 108 -16.67 -17.07 6.26
CA THR A 108 -15.32 -17.00 6.87
C THR A 108 -14.34 -16.35 5.91
N ALA A 109 -13.28 -15.76 6.44
CA ALA A 109 -12.12 -15.32 5.69
C ALA A 109 -10.84 -15.84 6.34
N ALA A 110 -9.87 -16.21 5.50
CA ALA A 110 -8.51 -16.56 5.90
C ALA A 110 -7.53 -15.80 5.01
N MET A 111 -6.65 -15.02 5.61
CA MET A 111 -5.59 -14.28 4.93
C MET A 111 -4.25 -14.96 5.19
N ALA A 112 -3.49 -15.28 4.14
CA ALA A 112 -2.10 -15.73 4.31
C ALA A 112 -1.29 -14.62 4.98
N ALA A 113 -0.50 -14.96 5.99
CA ALA A 113 0.33 -13.96 6.67
C ALA A 113 1.45 -13.45 5.76
N PRO A 114 1.72 -12.14 5.73
CA PRO A 114 2.97 -11.61 5.22
C PRO A 114 4.17 -12.14 6.01
N THR A 115 5.36 -11.98 5.46
CA THR A 115 6.61 -12.42 6.10
C THR A 115 6.73 -11.86 7.53
N GLY A 116 6.92 -12.74 8.49
CA GLY A 116 7.09 -12.40 9.91
C GLY A 116 5.79 -12.11 10.67
N ALA A 117 4.64 -12.04 10.00
CA ALA A 117 3.33 -11.86 10.61
C ALA A 117 2.67 -13.20 10.96
N THR A 118 1.57 -13.15 11.70
CA THR A 118 0.76 -14.31 12.06
C THR A 118 -0.63 -14.22 11.46
N SER A 119 -1.01 -15.23 10.67
CA SER A 119 -2.38 -15.42 10.19
C SER A 119 -3.22 -16.09 11.30
N LEU A 120 -4.40 -15.56 11.51
CA LEU A 120 -5.46 -16.29 12.20
C LEU A 120 -6.13 -17.19 11.15
N SER A 121 -6.34 -18.49 11.49
CA SER A 121 -7.03 -19.41 10.58
C SER A 121 -8.41 -18.87 10.18
N ALA A 122 -9.18 -19.59 9.37
CA ALA A 122 -10.47 -19.12 8.89
C ALA A 122 -11.34 -18.52 10.00
N VAL A 123 -11.51 -17.20 9.98
CA VAL A 123 -12.25 -16.43 10.97
C VAL A 123 -13.65 -16.17 10.47
N ALA A 124 -14.67 -16.44 11.29
CA ALA A 124 -16.05 -16.08 10.98
C ALA A 124 -16.21 -14.55 10.97
N LEU A 125 -16.67 -14.01 9.86
CA LEU A 125 -16.91 -12.57 9.69
C LEU A 125 -18.23 -12.17 10.36
N THR A 126 -18.18 -11.05 11.05
CA THR A 126 -19.35 -10.44 11.71
C THR A 126 -19.39 -8.94 11.38
N THR A 127 -20.41 -8.24 11.84
CA THR A 127 -20.50 -6.77 11.73
C THR A 127 -19.48 -6.04 12.61
N THR A 128 -18.84 -6.74 13.55
CA THR A 128 -17.71 -6.22 14.33
C THR A 128 -16.39 -6.68 13.70
N GLY A 129 -15.41 -5.79 13.61
CA GLY A 129 -14.10 -6.11 13.05
C GLY A 129 -13.44 -7.31 13.75
N GLN A 130 -13.10 -8.33 12.97
CA GLN A 130 -12.39 -9.54 13.42
C GLN A 130 -10.96 -9.47 12.89
N ASP A 131 -9.97 -9.71 13.75
CA ASP A 131 -8.57 -9.75 13.34
C ASP A 131 -8.32 -10.98 12.46
N LEU A 132 -7.62 -10.79 11.33
CA LEU A 132 -7.26 -11.83 10.37
C LEU A 132 -5.75 -12.05 10.31
N VAL A 133 -4.97 -10.97 10.42
CA VAL A 133 -3.50 -11.02 10.46
C VAL A 133 -3.01 -10.05 11.53
N THR A 134 -2.05 -10.50 12.33
CA THR A 134 -1.43 -9.71 13.40
C THR A 134 0.10 -9.71 13.28
N GLY A 135 0.75 -8.71 13.88
CA GLY A 135 2.22 -8.65 13.93
C GLY A 135 2.87 -8.30 12.58
N ILE A 136 2.15 -7.64 11.68
CA ILE A 136 2.74 -7.10 10.45
C ILE A 136 3.72 -6.00 10.82
N SER A 137 4.95 -5.99 10.28
CA SER A 137 5.94 -4.98 10.64
C SER A 137 6.81 -4.58 9.45
N LYS A 138 6.76 -3.32 9.06
CA LYS A 138 7.69 -2.63 8.14
C LYS A 138 8.00 -3.44 6.88
N LEU A 139 6.98 -3.73 6.08
CA LEU A 139 7.11 -4.53 4.87
C LEU A 139 6.22 -4.02 3.74
N ASN A 140 6.50 -4.54 2.57
CA ASN A 140 5.65 -4.44 1.39
C ASN A 140 5.61 -5.81 0.70
N GLU A 141 4.42 -6.41 0.65
CA GLU A 141 4.21 -7.71 -0.01
C GLU A 141 2.92 -7.69 -0.83
N ALA A 142 2.91 -8.47 -1.92
CA ALA A 142 1.77 -8.59 -2.82
C ALA A 142 1.53 -10.04 -3.21
N GLY A 143 0.35 -10.33 -3.77
CA GLY A 143 -0.01 -11.67 -4.21
C GLY A 143 -0.29 -12.66 -3.07
N LEU A 144 -0.51 -12.15 -1.87
CA LEU A 144 -0.84 -12.95 -0.70
C LEU A 144 -2.26 -13.53 -0.83
N ALA A 145 -2.43 -14.80 -0.50
CA ALA A 145 -3.72 -15.47 -0.66
C ALA A 145 -4.74 -14.96 0.37
N LEU A 146 -5.97 -14.72 -0.09
CA LEU A 146 -7.15 -14.45 0.70
C LEU A 146 -8.23 -15.45 0.28
N THR A 147 -8.62 -16.33 1.19
CA THR A 147 -9.61 -17.38 0.94
C THR A 147 -10.88 -17.09 1.73
N TYR A 148 -12.01 -17.16 1.05
CA TYR A 148 -13.34 -17.08 1.65
C TYR A 148 -13.95 -18.48 1.75
N GLY A 149 -14.71 -18.73 2.79
CA GLY A 149 -15.48 -19.94 2.97
C GLY A 149 -16.94 -19.59 3.30
N LEU A 150 -17.89 -20.24 2.63
CA LEU A 150 -19.30 -20.16 2.99
C LEU A 150 -19.77 -21.54 3.43
N ALA A 151 -20.32 -21.61 4.63
CA ALA A 151 -20.96 -22.80 5.17
C ALA A 151 -22.43 -22.52 5.48
N ALA A 152 -23.26 -23.54 5.35
CA ALA A 152 -24.66 -23.50 5.71
C ALA A 152 -25.04 -24.65 6.62
N THR A 153 -25.97 -24.42 7.53
CA THR A 153 -26.69 -25.48 8.23
C THR A 153 -28.03 -25.72 7.51
N SER A 154 -28.68 -26.84 7.79
CA SER A 154 -30.02 -27.10 7.28
C SER A 154 -31.06 -26.07 7.75
N ALA A 155 -30.79 -25.38 8.84
CA ALA A 155 -31.64 -24.30 9.36
C ALA A 155 -31.66 -23.03 8.49
N ALA A 156 -30.65 -22.84 7.62
CA ALA A 156 -30.60 -21.70 6.68
C ALA A 156 -31.78 -21.68 5.70
N GLY A 157 -32.35 -22.85 5.41
CA GLY A 157 -33.38 -22.97 4.37
C GLY A 157 -32.85 -22.57 2.99
N VAL A 158 -33.75 -22.12 2.12
CA VAL A 158 -33.39 -21.57 0.81
C VAL A 158 -33.15 -20.07 0.94
N VAL A 159 -31.92 -19.65 0.65
CA VAL A 159 -31.53 -18.22 0.67
C VAL A 159 -31.29 -17.79 -0.77
N GLY A 160 -32.01 -16.75 -1.23
CA GLY A 160 -31.81 -16.17 -2.54
C GLY A 160 -30.44 -15.47 -2.66
N SER A 161 -30.00 -15.20 -3.89
CA SER A 161 -28.77 -14.46 -4.14
C SER A 161 -28.78 -13.13 -3.37
N SER A 162 -27.78 -12.91 -2.55
CA SER A 162 -27.59 -11.70 -1.74
C SER A 162 -26.12 -11.36 -1.62
N ASN A 163 -25.83 -10.09 -1.36
CA ASN A 163 -24.49 -9.56 -1.23
C ASN A 163 -24.20 -9.14 0.21
N ARG A 164 -22.93 -9.19 0.60
CA ARG A 164 -22.37 -8.54 1.78
C ARG A 164 -21.11 -7.82 1.37
N VAL A 165 -20.95 -6.60 1.87
CA VAL A 165 -19.70 -5.84 1.71
C VAL A 165 -18.76 -6.23 2.85
N ILE A 166 -17.56 -6.66 2.51
CA ILE A 166 -16.50 -6.95 3.48
C ILE A 166 -15.52 -5.79 3.47
N THR A 167 -15.40 -5.09 4.58
CA THR A 167 -14.44 -4.01 4.75
C THR A 167 -13.20 -4.53 5.46
N TYR A 168 -12.05 -4.43 4.81
CA TYR A 168 -10.74 -4.73 5.38
C TYR A 168 -10.10 -3.46 5.88
N THR A 169 -9.54 -3.50 7.08
CA THR A 169 -8.87 -2.35 7.69
C THR A 169 -7.49 -2.75 8.18
N ILE A 170 -6.47 -2.02 7.76
CA ILE A 170 -5.13 -2.11 8.36
C ILE A 170 -5.03 -1.02 9.45
N THR A 171 -4.58 -1.41 10.64
CA THR A 171 -4.49 -0.53 11.81
C THR A 171 -3.13 -0.67 12.46
N ALA A 172 -2.44 0.43 12.71
CA ALA A 172 -1.22 0.46 13.52
C ALA A 172 -1.52 0.05 14.97
N ILE A 173 -0.57 -0.64 15.62
CA ILE A 173 -0.68 -1.15 16.99
C ILE A 173 0.55 -0.81 17.82
#